data_c22e78f56a4656ef7e6cf0f991ee7f19
#
_entry.id   c22e78f56a4656ef7e6cf0f991ee7f19
#
_cell.length_a   1.000
_cell.length_b   1.000
_cell.length_c   1.000
_cell.angle_alpha   90.00
_cell.angle_beta   90.00
_cell.angle_gamma   90.00
#
_symmetry.space_group_name_H-M   'P 1'
#
loop_
_entity.id
_entity.type
_entity.pdbx_description
1 polymer ?
#
loop_
_entity_poly.entity_id
_entity_poly.type
_entity_poly.pdbx_seq_one_letter_code
_entity_poly.pdbx_strand_id
1 'polypeptide(L)'
;LVATGPTVVTPILDVVPVRDRVAAALETEGIVNDVTAAILAIVFFKTVNPEAVAEGFLNAFLTRLGVGLLVGTLVAGVLYYLVRYIDLSPDSAPRNARLLVLAGALVAYAVANWQATEAGVAAVATAWFLLGNADIPYVAEIEDFKGDVTLLVLSFVFIALAALLELDIFVESGVPGVIVVFVIALVIRPLLVFLSTIGNRFTTEERIFMSVIGPRGIIPASVATLFAVELQIAATDVGNPALAEQADILIG
;
A
#
# COMPACT_ATOMS: atom_id res chain seq x y z
N LEU A 1 7.31 10.45 2.00
CA LEU A 1 6.30 9.38 2.07
C LEU A 1 6.63 8.42 3.20
N VAL A 2 5.90 8.47 4.29
CA VAL A 2 6.07 7.57 5.44
C VAL A 2 4.77 6.81 5.62
N ALA A 3 4.63 5.71 4.94
CA ALA A 3 3.49 4.81 5.08
C ALA A 3 3.96 3.48 5.69
N THR A 4 3.20 2.99 6.66
CA THR A 4 3.37 1.64 7.21
C THR A 4 2.50 0.69 6.42
N GLY A 5 3.06 -0.40 5.90
CA GLY A 5 2.31 -1.38 5.13
C GLY A 5 2.10 -2.70 5.87
N PRO A 6 1.01 -3.43 5.60
CA PRO A 6 0.73 -4.72 6.21
C PRO A 6 1.78 -5.78 5.86
N THR A 7 2.47 -5.63 4.75
CA THR A 7 3.49 -6.56 4.25
C THR A 7 4.66 -6.80 5.19
N VAL A 8 4.93 -5.87 6.09
CA VAL A 8 6.00 -6.00 7.10
C VAL A 8 5.41 -6.21 8.50
N VAL A 9 4.21 -5.68 8.74
CA VAL A 9 3.53 -5.82 10.04
C VAL A 9 3.10 -7.27 10.28
N THR A 10 2.44 -7.90 9.31
CA THR A 10 1.90 -9.25 9.46
C THR A 10 2.96 -10.28 9.86
N PRO A 11 4.13 -10.41 9.20
CA PRO A 11 5.16 -11.36 9.62
C PRO A 11 5.72 -11.11 11.03
N ILE A 12 5.71 -9.87 11.52
CA ILE A 12 6.13 -9.56 12.90
C ILE A 12 5.06 -10.02 13.88
N LEU A 13 3.79 -9.80 13.56
CA LEU A 13 2.66 -10.20 14.41
C LEU A 13 2.54 -11.73 14.51
N ASP A 14 2.93 -12.48 13.50
CA ASP A 14 2.96 -13.94 13.51
C ASP A 14 3.99 -14.50 14.49
N VAL A 15 5.05 -13.74 14.79
CA VAL A 15 6.15 -14.17 15.69
C VAL A 15 5.98 -13.59 17.10
N VAL A 16 5.43 -12.39 17.22
CA VAL A 16 5.29 -11.69 18.50
C VAL A 16 3.84 -11.78 18.98
N PRO A 17 3.57 -12.50 20.08
CA PRO A 17 2.21 -12.62 20.61
C PRO A 17 1.74 -11.29 21.17
N VAL A 18 0.86 -10.63 20.44
CA VAL A 18 0.17 -9.41 20.84
C VAL A 18 -1.33 -9.67 21.02
N ARG A 19 -2.02 -8.77 21.70
CA ARG A 19 -3.48 -8.87 21.78
C ARG A 19 -4.12 -8.58 20.43
N ASP A 20 -5.19 -9.31 20.10
CA ASP A 20 -5.92 -9.21 18.83
C ASP A 20 -6.25 -7.78 18.41
N ARG A 21 -6.59 -6.92 19.38
CA ARG A 21 -6.88 -5.51 19.13
C ARG A 21 -5.67 -4.71 18.63
N VAL A 22 -4.46 -5.07 19.07
CA VAL A 22 -3.22 -4.41 18.65
C VAL A 22 -2.87 -4.88 17.24
N ALA A 23 -2.99 -6.18 16.98
CA ALA A 23 -2.81 -6.76 15.66
C ALA A 23 -3.78 -6.12 14.64
N ALA A 24 -5.08 -6.14 14.95
CA ALA A 24 -6.10 -5.55 14.08
C ALA A 24 -5.88 -4.04 13.84
N ALA A 25 -5.43 -3.29 14.86
CA ALA A 25 -5.15 -1.86 14.69
C ALA A 25 -3.97 -1.62 13.75
N LEU A 26 -2.87 -2.37 13.91
CA LEU A 26 -1.68 -2.24 13.06
C LEU A 26 -1.94 -2.70 11.62
N GLU A 27 -2.66 -3.78 11.42
CA GLU A 27 -3.04 -4.26 10.09
C GLU A 27 -3.97 -3.29 9.37
N THR A 28 -5.01 -2.79 10.07
CA THR A 28 -5.93 -1.80 9.50
C THR A 28 -5.19 -0.50 9.18
N GLU A 29 -4.32 -0.03 10.07
CA GLU A 29 -3.47 1.13 9.81
C GLU A 29 -2.63 0.92 8.56
N GLY A 30 -1.99 -0.24 8.42
CA GLY A 30 -1.17 -0.56 7.26
C GLY A 30 -1.97 -0.48 5.97
N ILE A 31 -3.14 -1.12 5.90
CA ILE A 31 -4.00 -1.12 4.71
C ILE A 31 -4.46 0.30 4.35
N VAL A 32 -4.94 1.06 5.33
CA VAL A 32 -5.42 2.44 5.10
C VAL A 32 -4.27 3.35 4.66
N ASN A 33 -3.11 3.23 5.29
CA ASN A 33 -1.94 4.02 4.94
C ASN A 33 -1.44 3.72 3.52
N ASP A 34 -1.41 2.45 3.11
CA ASP A 34 -0.96 2.07 1.77
C ASP A 34 -1.87 2.67 0.70
N VAL A 35 -3.19 2.54 0.87
CA VAL A 35 -4.17 3.11 -0.07
C VAL A 35 -4.07 4.64 -0.11
N THR A 36 -4.07 5.29 1.06
CA THR A 36 -4.09 6.75 1.13
C THR A 36 -2.75 7.35 0.69
N ALA A 37 -1.63 6.74 1.04
CA ALA A 37 -0.30 7.21 0.65
C ALA A 37 -0.09 7.11 -0.86
N ALA A 38 -0.50 6.01 -1.51
CA ALA A 38 -0.40 5.86 -2.95
C ALA A 38 -1.19 6.96 -3.68
N ILE A 39 -2.46 7.17 -3.29
CA ILE A 39 -3.30 8.19 -3.91
C ILE A 39 -2.77 9.60 -3.64
N LEU A 40 -2.40 9.91 -2.38
CA LEU A 40 -1.90 11.23 -2.00
C LEU A 40 -0.60 11.57 -2.73
N ALA A 41 0.30 10.62 -2.85
CA ALA A 41 1.58 10.81 -3.53
C ALA A 41 1.39 11.21 -5.00
N ILE A 42 0.55 10.48 -5.73
CA ILE A 42 0.26 10.77 -7.13
C ILE A 42 -0.48 12.11 -7.29
N VAL A 43 -1.48 12.36 -6.44
CA VAL A 43 -2.21 13.63 -6.49
C VAL A 43 -1.28 14.80 -6.18
N PHE A 44 -0.39 14.64 -5.19
CA PHE A 44 0.61 15.68 -4.86
C PHE A 44 1.59 15.92 -6.02
N PHE A 45 2.12 14.85 -6.62
CA PHE A 45 3.02 14.95 -7.77
C PHE A 45 2.37 15.68 -8.95
N LYS A 46 1.11 15.32 -9.27
CA LYS A 46 0.35 15.99 -10.34
C LYS A 46 0.06 17.46 -10.04
N THR A 47 -0.14 17.85 -8.77
CA THR A 47 -0.37 19.27 -8.41
C THR A 47 0.91 20.12 -8.46
N VAL A 48 2.08 19.53 -8.35
CA VAL A 48 3.36 20.25 -8.54
C VAL A 48 3.63 20.50 -10.03
N ASN A 49 3.02 19.71 -10.91
CA ASN A 49 3.15 19.90 -12.36
C ASN A 49 2.08 20.91 -12.86
N PRO A 50 2.45 22.07 -13.44
CA PRO A 50 1.52 23.17 -13.75
C PRO A 50 0.34 22.82 -14.67
N GLU A 51 0.49 21.77 -15.48
CA GLU A 51 -0.58 21.33 -16.41
C GLU A 51 -1.72 20.55 -15.74
N ALA A 52 -1.50 20.07 -14.51
CA ALA A 52 -2.46 19.21 -13.80
C ALA A 52 -3.32 19.94 -12.75
N VAL A 53 -3.16 21.24 -12.58
CA VAL A 53 -3.83 22.06 -11.53
C VAL A 53 -5.35 22.22 -11.73
N ALA A 54 -5.90 21.80 -12.87
CA ALA A 54 -7.29 22.07 -13.24
C ALA A 54 -8.36 21.36 -12.36
N GLU A 55 -8.04 20.22 -11.73
CA GLU A 55 -9.05 19.42 -11.00
C GLU A 55 -9.15 19.71 -9.50
N GLY A 56 -8.20 20.38 -8.90
CA GLY A 56 -8.13 20.57 -7.45
C GLY A 56 -7.77 19.27 -6.68
N PHE A 57 -6.82 19.39 -5.75
CA PHE A 57 -6.27 18.27 -4.97
C PHE A 57 -7.34 17.37 -4.32
N LEU A 58 -8.32 17.98 -3.64
CA LEU A 58 -9.34 17.23 -2.91
C LEU A 58 -10.28 16.45 -3.85
N ASN A 59 -10.66 17.06 -4.97
CA ASN A 59 -11.51 16.39 -5.96
C ASN A 59 -10.78 15.20 -6.60
N ALA A 60 -9.53 15.38 -6.98
CA ALA A 60 -8.69 14.33 -7.53
C ALA A 60 -8.52 13.15 -6.54
N PHE A 61 -8.33 13.43 -5.26
CA PHE A 61 -8.24 12.41 -4.21
C PHE A 61 -9.57 11.66 -4.02
N LEU A 62 -10.67 12.40 -3.87
CA LEU A 62 -11.99 11.80 -3.64
C LEU A 62 -12.48 10.99 -4.84
N THR A 63 -12.17 11.41 -6.05
CA THR A 63 -12.52 10.66 -7.27
C THR A 63 -11.81 9.31 -7.31
N ARG A 64 -10.49 9.27 -7.05
CA ARG A 64 -9.71 8.02 -7.05
C ARG A 64 -10.16 7.07 -5.95
N LEU A 65 -10.36 7.60 -4.75
CA LEU A 65 -10.87 6.82 -3.64
C LEU A 65 -12.29 6.30 -3.92
N GLY A 66 -13.18 7.15 -4.43
CA GLY A 66 -14.55 6.79 -4.77
C GLY A 66 -14.65 5.72 -5.86
N VAL A 67 -13.87 5.86 -6.94
CA VAL A 67 -13.78 4.84 -8.00
C VAL A 67 -13.27 3.52 -7.43
N GLY A 68 -12.22 3.56 -6.61
CA GLY A 68 -11.67 2.37 -5.96
C GLY A 68 -12.70 1.67 -5.09
N LEU A 69 -13.39 2.40 -4.22
CA LEU A 69 -14.44 1.85 -3.37
C LEU A 69 -15.59 1.23 -4.18
N LEU A 70 -16.05 1.90 -5.24
CA LEU A 70 -17.14 1.40 -6.09
C LEU A 70 -16.73 0.13 -6.84
N VAL A 71 -15.60 0.15 -7.56
CA VAL A 71 -15.12 -1.01 -8.31
C VAL A 71 -14.80 -2.17 -7.37
N GLY A 72 -14.14 -1.90 -6.25
CA GLY A 72 -13.83 -2.92 -5.24
C GLY A 72 -15.07 -3.59 -4.67
N THR A 73 -16.11 -2.81 -4.37
CA THR A 73 -17.40 -3.32 -3.88
C THR A 73 -18.10 -4.19 -4.93
N LEU A 74 -18.12 -3.75 -6.18
CA LEU A 74 -18.74 -4.49 -7.28
C LEU A 74 -18.01 -5.84 -7.51
N VAL A 75 -16.69 -5.82 -7.56
CA VAL A 75 -15.89 -7.04 -7.74
C VAL A 75 -16.04 -7.96 -6.54
N ALA A 76 -16.03 -7.45 -5.30
CA ALA A 76 -16.29 -8.24 -4.11
C ALA A 76 -17.65 -8.95 -4.18
N GLY A 77 -18.71 -8.25 -4.59
CA GLY A 77 -20.04 -8.83 -4.78
C GLY A 77 -20.07 -9.94 -5.82
N VAL A 78 -19.42 -9.73 -6.96
CA VAL A 78 -19.29 -10.75 -8.00
C VAL A 78 -18.51 -11.96 -7.49
N LEU A 79 -17.36 -11.76 -6.86
CA LEU A 79 -16.53 -12.84 -6.32
C LEU A 79 -17.27 -13.61 -5.21
N TYR A 80 -17.96 -12.91 -4.30
CA TYR A 80 -18.80 -13.54 -3.29
C TYR A 80 -19.82 -14.47 -3.91
N TYR A 81 -20.54 -13.99 -4.94
CA TYR A 81 -21.54 -14.79 -5.64
C TYR A 81 -20.90 -15.98 -6.36
N LEU A 82 -19.79 -15.78 -7.05
CA LEU A 82 -19.10 -16.85 -7.78
C LEU A 82 -18.56 -17.93 -6.85
N VAL A 83 -17.91 -17.56 -5.75
CA VAL A 83 -17.31 -18.53 -4.81
C VAL A 83 -18.39 -19.28 -4.02
N ARG A 84 -19.50 -18.61 -3.69
CA ARG A 84 -20.54 -19.21 -2.84
C ARG A 84 -21.57 -20.06 -3.61
N TYR A 85 -21.92 -19.65 -4.83
CA TYR A 85 -23.06 -20.22 -5.56
C TYR A 85 -22.69 -20.98 -6.83
N ILE A 86 -21.49 -20.84 -7.34
CA ILE A 86 -21.02 -21.68 -8.45
C ILE A 86 -20.58 -23.02 -7.89
N ASP A 87 -21.19 -24.07 -8.46
CA ASP A 87 -20.91 -25.46 -8.10
C ASP A 87 -19.50 -25.83 -8.59
N LEU A 88 -18.52 -25.59 -7.74
CA LEU A 88 -17.14 -25.96 -8.01
C LEU A 88 -16.99 -27.46 -7.68
N SER A 89 -16.45 -28.22 -8.61
CA SER A 89 -16.19 -29.66 -8.37
C SER A 89 -15.44 -29.87 -7.05
N PRO A 90 -15.87 -30.70 -6.13
CA PRO A 90 -15.33 -30.82 -4.76
C PRO A 90 -13.81 -30.97 -4.70
N ASP A 91 -13.22 -31.72 -5.64
CA ASP A 91 -11.78 -32.00 -5.68
C ASP A 91 -10.94 -30.79 -6.11
N SER A 92 -11.54 -29.83 -6.80
CA SER A 92 -10.84 -28.64 -7.34
C SER A 92 -11.34 -27.32 -6.76
N ALA A 93 -12.38 -27.35 -5.94
CA ALA A 93 -13.02 -26.15 -5.41
C ALA A 93 -12.07 -25.20 -4.67
N PRO A 94 -11.18 -25.65 -3.75
CA PRO A 94 -10.25 -24.75 -3.08
C PRO A 94 -9.28 -24.09 -4.06
N ARG A 95 -8.76 -24.84 -5.02
CA ARG A 95 -7.85 -24.32 -6.05
C ARG A 95 -8.54 -23.28 -6.93
N ASN A 96 -9.75 -23.58 -7.37
CA ASN A 96 -10.52 -22.68 -8.22
C ASN A 96 -10.90 -21.39 -7.48
N ALA A 97 -11.24 -21.47 -6.20
CA ALA A 97 -11.53 -20.32 -5.36
C ALA A 97 -10.30 -19.38 -5.23
N ARG A 98 -9.11 -19.94 -4.98
CA ARG A 98 -7.84 -19.18 -4.92
C ARG A 98 -7.58 -18.44 -6.23
N LEU A 99 -7.67 -19.12 -7.36
CA LEU A 99 -7.42 -18.52 -8.69
C LEU A 99 -8.49 -17.48 -9.04
N LEU A 100 -9.75 -17.73 -8.69
CA LEU A 100 -10.86 -16.81 -8.94
C LEU A 100 -10.67 -15.51 -8.16
N VAL A 101 -10.29 -15.59 -6.88
CA VAL A 101 -10.04 -14.40 -6.05
C VAL A 101 -8.82 -13.63 -6.55
N LEU A 102 -7.74 -14.32 -6.93
CA LEU A 102 -6.57 -13.67 -7.53
C LEU A 102 -6.93 -12.95 -8.85
N ALA A 103 -7.64 -13.65 -9.75
CA ALA A 103 -8.09 -13.06 -11.00
C ALA A 103 -9.02 -11.86 -10.76
N GLY A 104 -9.93 -11.97 -9.79
CA GLY A 104 -10.79 -10.86 -9.39
C GLY A 104 -10.04 -9.66 -8.85
N ALA A 105 -8.98 -9.88 -8.06
CA ALA A 105 -8.12 -8.79 -7.57
C ALA A 105 -7.42 -8.08 -8.74
N LEU A 106 -6.89 -8.82 -9.72
CA LEU A 106 -6.27 -8.24 -10.92
C LEU A 106 -7.28 -7.46 -11.76
N VAL A 107 -8.50 -7.98 -11.92
CA VAL A 107 -9.59 -7.29 -12.63
C VAL A 107 -10.00 -6.03 -11.89
N ALA A 108 -10.15 -6.08 -10.57
CA ALA A 108 -10.48 -4.90 -9.76
C ALA A 108 -9.42 -3.80 -9.93
N TYR A 109 -8.15 -4.18 -9.86
CA TYR A 109 -7.03 -3.27 -10.07
C TYR A 109 -7.05 -2.65 -11.47
N ALA A 110 -7.15 -3.48 -12.51
CA ALA A 110 -7.12 -3.02 -13.90
C ALA A 110 -8.30 -2.10 -14.24
N VAL A 111 -9.53 -2.48 -13.85
CA VAL A 111 -10.75 -1.71 -14.14
C VAL A 111 -10.74 -0.37 -13.39
N ALA A 112 -10.35 -0.37 -12.12
CA ALA A 112 -10.29 0.88 -11.35
C ALA A 112 -9.21 1.83 -11.88
N ASN A 113 -8.02 1.32 -12.21
CA ASN A 113 -6.95 2.14 -12.80
C ASN A 113 -7.28 2.67 -14.20
N TRP A 114 -8.07 1.93 -14.97
CA TRP A 114 -8.56 2.44 -16.26
C TRP A 114 -9.49 3.64 -16.08
N GLN A 115 -10.31 3.66 -15.04
CA GLN A 115 -11.23 4.77 -14.74
C GLN A 115 -10.51 5.96 -14.08
N ALA A 116 -9.64 5.68 -13.15
CA ALA A 116 -8.85 6.70 -12.44
C ALA A 116 -7.50 6.10 -12.01
N THR A 117 -6.43 6.74 -12.44
CA THR A 117 -5.04 6.32 -12.11
C THR A 117 -4.87 6.16 -10.60
N GLU A 118 -4.28 5.07 -10.14
CA GLU A 118 -4.05 4.69 -8.73
C GLU A 118 -5.31 4.33 -7.90
N ALA A 119 -6.49 4.31 -8.52
CA ALA A 119 -7.70 3.80 -7.85
C ALA A 119 -7.67 2.27 -7.65
N GLY A 120 -6.82 1.55 -8.38
CA GLY A 120 -6.71 0.09 -8.32
C GLY A 120 -6.31 -0.43 -6.95
N VAL A 121 -5.40 0.25 -6.25
CA VAL A 121 -5.00 -0.13 -4.88
C VAL A 121 -6.20 -0.07 -3.93
N ALA A 122 -6.98 1.02 -4.01
CA ALA A 122 -8.19 1.17 -3.22
C ALA A 122 -9.25 0.12 -3.56
N ALA A 123 -9.37 -0.24 -4.85
CA ALA A 123 -10.33 -1.26 -5.30
C ALA A 123 -9.99 -2.64 -4.76
N VAL A 124 -8.73 -3.06 -4.84
CA VAL A 124 -8.28 -4.36 -4.32
C VAL A 124 -8.41 -4.42 -2.80
N ALA A 125 -7.99 -3.36 -2.09
CA ALA A 125 -8.12 -3.29 -0.64
C ALA A 125 -9.59 -3.37 -0.19
N THR A 126 -10.48 -2.65 -0.87
CA THR A 126 -11.92 -2.70 -0.60
C THR A 126 -12.51 -4.08 -0.88
N ALA A 127 -12.17 -4.68 -2.02
CA ALA A 127 -12.64 -6.01 -2.37
C ALA A 127 -12.20 -7.05 -1.33
N TRP A 128 -10.94 -7.02 -0.91
CA TRP A 128 -10.44 -7.93 0.10
C TRP A 128 -11.07 -7.68 1.48
N PHE A 129 -11.23 -6.43 1.89
CA PHE A 129 -11.89 -6.10 3.15
C PHE A 129 -13.31 -6.65 3.21
N LEU A 130 -14.08 -6.50 2.13
CA LEU A 130 -15.44 -7.01 2.06
C LEU A 130 -15.50 -8.54 2.01
N LEU A 131 -14.65 -9.18 1.22
CA LEU A 131 -14.58 -10.64 1.13
C LEU A 131 -14.08 -11.28 2.41
N GLY A 132 -13.07 -10.69 3.07
CA GLY A 132 -12.51 -11.20 4.32
C GLY A 132 -13.50 -11.11 5.50
N ASN A 133 -14.47 -10.19 5.43
CA ASN A 133 -15.56 -10.09 6.41
C ASN A 133 -16.84 -10.83 5.98
N ALA A 134 -16.85 -11.44 4.80
CA ALA A 134 -17.97 -12.21 4.29
C ALA A 134 -17.79 -13.71 4.62
N ASP A 135 -18.89 -14.40 4.88
CA ASP A 135 -18.90 -15.85 5.07
C ASP A 135 -18.80 -16.56 3.69
N ILE A 136 -17.56 -16.71 3.21
CA ILE A 136 -17.27 -17.43 1.97
C ILE A 136 -16.56 -18.75 2.26
N PRO A 137 -16.80 -19.81 1.46
CA PRO A 137 -16.07 -21.06 1.59
C PRO A 137 -14.59 -20.88 1.21
N TYR A 138 -13.74 -21.73 1.79
CA TYR A 138 -12.30 -21.79 1.46
C TYR A 138 -11.50 -20.55 1.83
N VAL A 139 -11.91 -19.78 2.84
CA VAL A 139 -11.21 -18.55 3.30
C VAL A 139 -9.78 -18.88 3.69
N ALA A 140 -9.56 -19.91 4.50
CA ALA A 140 -8.22 -20.28 4.98
C ALA A 140 -7.29 -20.60 3.81
N GLU A 141 -7.76 -21.38 2.84
CA GLU A 141 -6.96 -21.72 1.68
C GLU A 141 -6.67 -20.53 0.76
N ILE A 142 -7.60 -19.57 0.69
CA ILE A 142 -7.39 -18.32 -0.05
C ILE A 142 -6.35 -17.46 0.67
N GLU A 143 -6.41 -17.37 2.00
CA GLU A 143 -5.44 -16.60 2.80
C GLU A 143 -4.04 -17.18 2.73
N ASP A 144 -3.89 -18.50 2.85
CA ASP A 144 -2.61 -19.19 2.69
C ASP A 144 -2.00 -18.91 1.32
N PHE A 145 -2.78 -19.07 0.27
CA PHE A 145 -2.33 -18.81 -1.10
C PHE A 145 -1.95 -17.34 -1.32
N LYS A 146 -2.74 -16.41 -0.78
CA LYS A 146 -2.41 -14.97 -0.80
C LYS A 146 -1.07 -14.72 -0.11
N GLY A 147 -0.83 -15.37 1.04
CA GLY A 147 0.43 -15.29 1.78
C GLY A 147 1.62 -15.73 0.93
N ASP A 148 1.53 -16.89 0.30
CA ASP A 148 2.58 -17.44 -0.57
C ASP A 148 2.89 -16.52 -1.75
N VAL A 149 1.85 -16.04 -2.45
CA VAL A 149 2.00 -15.10 -3.58
C VAL A 149 2.62 -13.78 -3.11
N THR A 150 2.18 -13.29 -1.96
CA THR A 150 2.73 -12.06 -1.37
C THR A 150 4.21 -12.20 -1.08
N LEU A 151 4.64 -13.28 -0.41
CA LEU A 151 6.06 -13.52 -0.11
C LEU A 151 6.91 -13.59 -1.38
N LEU A 152 6.40 -14.27 -2.42
CA LEU A 152 7.10 -14.39 -3.70
C LEU A 152 7.26 -13.02 -4.37
N VAL A 153 6.17 -12.25 -4.49
CA VAL A 153 6.18 -10.91 -5.11
C VAL A 153 7.06 -9.96 -4.31
N LEU A 154 6.96 -9.96 -2.98
CA LEU A 154 7.80 -9.15 -2.10
C LEU A 154 9.28 -9.45 -2.30
N SER A 155 9.65 -10.72 -2.38
CA SER A 155 11.05 -11.11 -2.61
C SER A 155 11.59 -10.52 -3.91
N PHE A 156 10.82 -10.59 -5.00
CA PHE A 156 11.21 -9.97 -6.27
C PHE A 156 11.31 -8.44 -6.18
N VAL A 157 10.34 -7.79 -5.57
CA VAL A 157 10.32 -6.34 -5.44
C VAL A 157 11.48 -5.85 -4.58
N PHE A 158 11.78 -6.51 -3.44
CA PHE A 158 12.92 -6.14 -2.61
C PHE A 158 14.26 -6.34 -3.31
N ILE A 159 14.43 -7.43 -4.07
CA ILE A 159 15.64 -7.65 -4.86
C ILE A 159 15.80 -6.55 -5.93
N ALA A 160 14.71 -6.21 -6.64
CA ALA A 160 14.74 -5.18 -7.65
C ALA A 160 15.06 -3.79 -7.05
N LEU A 161 14.43 -3.43 -5.93
CA LEU A 161 14.71 -2.17 -5.23
C LEU A 161 16.14 -2.12 -4.69
N ALA A 162 16.64 -3.23 -4.13
CA ALA A 162 18.03 -3.29 -3.67
C ALA A 162 19.05 -3.16 -4.80
N ALA A 163 18.71 -3.67 -5.99
CA ALA A 163 19.56 -3.52 -7.18
C ALA A 163 19.60 -2.10 -7.76
N LEU A 164 18.54 -1.30 -7.49
CA LEU A 164 18.45 0.10 -7.92
C LEU A 164 19.09 1.07 -6.91
N LEU A 165 19.45 0.60 -5.72
CA LEU A 165 19.99 1.45 -4.67
C LEU A 165 21.42 1.87 -5.01
N GLU A 166 21.65 3.14 -5.24
CA GLU A 166 22.97 3.75 -5.43
C GLU A 166 23.53 4.20 -4.09
N LEU A 167 24.53 3.46 -3.58
CA LEU A 167 25.14 3.72 -2.27
C LEU A 167 25.83 5.08 -2.20
N ASP A 168 26.31 5.60 -3.31
CA ASP A 168 27.02 6.88 -3.37
C ASP A 168 26.07 8.05 -3.06
N ILE A 169 24.84 8.03 -3.59
CA ILE A 169 23.80 9.03 -3.31
C ILE A 169 23.38 8.98 -1.84
N PHE A 170 23.34 7.79 -1.24
CA PHE A 170 23.05 7.62 0.18
C PHE A 170 24.12 8.28 1.07
N VAL A 171 25.39 8.24 0.65
CA VAL A 171 26.50 8.88 1.36
C VAL A 171 26.46 10.40 1.17
N GLU A 172 26.09 10.89 0.00
CA GLU A 172 25.97 12.33 -0.30
C GLU A 172 24.76 12.98 0.39
N SER A 173 23.60 12.30 0.43
CA SER A 173 22.42 12.76 1.16
C SER A 173 22.59 12.72 2.68
N GLY A 174 23.54 11.96 3.15
CA GLY A 174 24.16 11.81 4.46
C GLY A 174 23.30 12.16 5.68
N VAL A 175 23.78 13.13 6.44
CA VAL A 175 23.24 13.52 7.75
C VAL A 175 21.78 14.03 7.70
N PRO A 176 21.35 14.88 6.75
CA PRO A 176 19.98 15.37 6.72
C PRO A 176 18.93 14.27 6.51
N GLY A 177 19.18 13.31 5.60
CA GLY A 177 18.26 12.20 5.35
C GLY A 177 18.09 11.31 6.58
N VAL A 178 19.20 10.98 7.24
CA VAL A 178 19.20 10.22 8.49
C VAL A 178 18.41 10.94 9.58
N ILE A 179 18.61 12.25 9.75
CA ILE A 179 17.87 13.04 10.74
C ILE A 179 16.36 12.99 10.46
N VAL A 180 15.93 13.16 9.21
CA VAL A 180 14.51 13.08 8.84
C VAL A 180 13.92 11.73 9.20
N VAL A 181 14.62 10.64 8.87
CA VAL A 181 14.18 9.27 9.22
C VAL A 181 14.04 9.10 10.73
N PHE A 182 15.03 9.54 11.50
CA PHE A 182 14.99 9.45 12.97
C PHE A 182 13.88 10.31 13.59
N VAL A 183 13.67 11.53 13.11
CA VAL A 183 12.59 12.41 13.59
C VAL A 183 11.23 11.77 13.32
N ILE A 184 11.03 11.22 12.14
CA ILE A 184 9.77 10.55 11.79
C ILE A 184 9.56 9.31 12.66
N ALA A 185 10.58 8.48 12.83
CA ALA A 185 10.47 7.22 13.55
C ALA A 185 10.34 7.39 15.08
N LEU A 186 11.10 8.32 15.65
CA LEU A 186 11.21 8.46 17.11
C LEU A 186 10.35 9.60 17.70
N VAL A 187 9.90 10.54 16.87
CA VAL A 187 9.10 11.68 17.36
C VAL A 187 7.69 11.65 16.75
N ILE A 188 7.59 11.69 15.42
CA ILE A 188 6.29 11.81 14.76
C ILE A 188 5.46 10.55 14.96
N ARG A 189 6.04 9.38 14.77
CA ARG A 189 5.34 8.09 14.91
C ARG A 189 4.78 7.87 16.32
N PRO A 190 5.56 7.97 17.42
CA PRO A 190 5.02 7.88 18.77
C PRO A 190 3.94 8.93 19.03
N LEU A 191 4.17 10.18 18.63
CA LEU A 191 3.19 11.25 18.81
C LEU A 191 1.84 10.90 18.16
N LEU A 192 1.84 10.42 16.91
CA LEU A 192 0.63 10.03 16.20
C LEU A 192 -0.08 8.85 16.87
N VAL A 193 0.67 7.81 17.30
CA VAL A 193 0.11 6.67 18.00
C VAL A 193 -0.53 7.10 19.33
N PHE A 194 0.16 7.91 20.11
CA PHE A 194 -0.39 8.39 21.39
C PHE A 194 -1.60 9.28 21.18
N LEU A 195 -1.61 10.16 20.19
CA LEU A 195 -2.75 11.04 19.86
C LEU A 195 -3.97 10.24 19.35
N SER A 196 -3.75 9.30 18.43
CA SER A 196 -4.83 8.50 17.83
C SER A 196 -5.46 7.51 18.80
N THR A 197 -4.71 7.11 19.83
CA THR A 197 -5.20 6.17 20.85
C THR A 197 -5.74 6.85 22.11
N ILE A 198 -5.86 8.19 22.13
CA ILE A 198 -6.50 8.92 23.25
C ILE A 198 -7.95 8.45 23.39
N GLY A 199 -8.32 8.09 24.62
CA GLY A 199 -9.69 7.62 24.92
C GLY A 199 -9.94 6.14 24.59
N ASN A 200 -9.03 5.46 23.96
CA ASN A 200 -9.10 4.03 23.68
C ASN A 200 -8.50 3.20 24.82
N ARG A 201 -8.92 1.93 24.90
CA ARG A 201 -8.50 0.99 25.96
C ARG A 201 -7.10 0.40 25.76
N PHE A 202 -6.21 1.05 25.00
CA PHE A 202 -4.83 0.62 24.83
C PHE A 202 -3.98 0.97 26.05
N THR A 203 -3.17 0.02 26.51
CA THR A 203 -2.19 0.26 27.58
C THR A 203 -1.01 1.09 27.05
N THR A 204 -0.23 1.68 27.96
CA THR A 204 0.97 2.43 27.57
C THR A 204 2.00 1.53 26.86
N GLU A 205 2.12 0.28 27.30
CA GLU A 205 3.02 -0.70 26.68
C GLU A 205 2.59 -1.03 25.25
N GLU A 206 1.28 -1.22 25.02
CA GLU A 206 0.72 -1.42 23.68
C GLU A 206 0.97 -0.22 22.75
N ARG A 207 0.84 1.01 23.28
CA ARG A 207 1.14 2.23 22.52
C ARG A 207 2.62 2.35 22.18
N ILE A 208 3.51 2.01 23.11
CA ILE A 208 4.95 1.98 22.85
C ILE A 208 5.26 0.94 21.78
N PHE A 209 4.69 -0.27 21.89
CA PHE A 209 4.84 -1.32 20.89
C PHE A 209 4.39 -0.85 19.51
N MET A 210 3.18 -0.31 19.37
CA MET A 210 2.65 0.25 18.12
C MET A 210 3.50 1.41 17.58
N SER A 211 4.16 2.17 18.46
CA SER A 211 5.05 3.27 18.06
C SER A 211 6.37 2.76 17.48
N VAL A 212 6.91 1.67 18.03
CA VAL A 212 8.16 1.06 17.56
C VAL A 212 7.93 0.22 16.32
N ILE A 213 6.85 -0.56 16.30
CA ILE A 213 6.44 -1.34 15.12
C ILE A 213 5.69 -0.42 14.16
N GLY A 214 6.46 0.30 13.39
CA GLY A 214 5.99 1.11 12.27
C GLY A 214 6.86 0.84 11.05
N PRO A 215 6.94 -0.43 10.60
CA PRO A 215 7.78 -0.76 9.46
C PRO A 215 7.22 -0.06 8.22
N ARG A 216 8.12 0.50 7.43
CA ARG A 216 7.76 1.23 6.22
C ARG A 216 7.50 0.24 5.11
N GLY A 217 6.33 0.36 4.48
CA GLY A 217 5.92 -0.49 3.37
C GLY A 217 6.74 -0.22 2.09
N ILE A 218 6.60 -1.11 1.13
CA ILE A 218 7.23 -1.02 -0.19
C ILE A 218 6.63 0.14 -1.01
N ILE A 219 5.39 0.53 -0.74
CA ILE A 219 4.67 1.56 -1.49
C ILE A 219 5.42 2.89 -1.53
N PRO A 220 5.99 3.43 -0.44
CA PRO A 220 6.79 4.65 -0.51
C PRO A 220 7.98 4.54 -1.47
N ALA A 221 8.69 3.41 -1.45
CA ALA A 221 9.82 3.18 -2.34
C ALA A 221 9.37 3.06 -3.81
N SER A 222 8.33 2.28 -4.07
CA SER A 222 7.77 2.11 -5.42
C SER A 222 7.25 3.44 -5.99
N VAL A 223 6.60 4.26 -5.18
CA VAL A 223 6.11 5.58 -5.58
C VAL A 223 7.27 6.54 -5.83
N ALA A 224 8.32 6.53 -5.02
CA ALA A 224 9.53 7.34 -5.24
C ALA A 224 10.19 6.96 -6.57
N THR A 225 10.35 5.67 -6.84
CA THR A 225 10.91 5.18 -8.11
C THR A 225 10.05 5.59 -9.32
N LEU A 226 8.72 5.49 -9.20
CA LEU A 226 7.81 5.95 -10.26
C LEU A 226 7.98 7.44 -10.55
N PHE A 227 8.07 8.27 -9.50
CA PHE A 227 8.27 9.71 -9.66
C PHE A 227 9.63 10.05 -10.27
N ALA A 228 10.67 9.32 -9.90
CA ALA A 228 11.99 9.51 -10.49
C ALA A 228 11.96 9.21 -11.99
N VAL A 229 11.33 8.11 -12.41
CA VAL A 229 11.16 7.77 -13.83
C VAL A 229 10.35 8.83 -14.57
N GLU A 230 9.24 9.31 -14.01
CA GLU A 230 8.44 10.39 -14.62
C GLU A 230 9.22 11.70 -14.74
N LEU A 231 10.03 12.06 -13.71
CA LEU A 231 10.89 13.24 -13.75
C LEU A 231 12.01 13.10 -14.79
N GLN A 232 12.60 11.93 -14.96
CA GLN A 232 13.60 11.67 -15.99
C GLN A 232 13.00 11.80 -17.41
N ILE A 233 11.78 11.29 -17.63
CA ILE A 233 11.07 11.46 -18.90
C ILE A 233 10.79 12.94 -19.14
N ALA A 234 10.26 13.66 -18.15
CA ALA A 234 10.00 15.09 -18.27
C ALA A 234 11.30 15.90 -18.49
N ALA A 235 12.42 15.51 -17.87
CA ALA A 235 13.72 16.15 -18.05
C ALA A 235 14.21 16.01 -19.51
N THR A 236 14.00 14.84 -20.13
CA THR A 236 14.35 14.60 -21.54
C THR A 236 13.47 15.37 -22.50
N ASP A 237 12.15 15.41 -22.24
CA ASP A 237 11.18 16.09 -23.10
C ASP A 237 11.34 17.63 -23.09
N VAL A 238 11.64 18.20 -21.92
CA VAL A 238 11.76 19.66 -21.73
C VAL A 238 13.22 20.14 -21.86
N GLY A 239 14.20 19.21 -21.89
CA GLY A 239 15.63 19.53 -21.94
C GLY A 239 16.13 20.24 -20.68
N ASN A 240 15.53 20.00 -19.53
CA ASN A 240 15.88 20.63 -18.26
C ASN A 240 16.70 19.69 -17.36
N PRO A 241 18.03 19.88 -17.24
CA PRO A 241 18.90 19.01 -16.45
C PRO A 241 18.60 19.02 -14.94
N ALA A 242 17.98 20.08 -14.41
CA ALA A 242 17.63 20.16 -12.99
C ALA A 242 16.52 19.13 -12.61
N LEU A 243 15.65 18.74 -13.55
CA LEU A 243 14.66 17.70 -13.31
C LEU A 243 15.31 16.31 -13.27
N ALA A 244 16.35 16.08 -14.05
CA ALA A 244 17.10 14.82 -14.01
C ALA A 244 17.83 14.66 -12.66
N GLU A 245 18.47 15.70 -12.17
CA GLU A 245 19.12 15.72 -10.85
C GLU A 245 18.11 15.45 -9.71
N GLN A 246 16.91 16.02 -9.79
CA GLN A 246 15.85 15.75 -8.82
C GLN A 246 15.34 14.29 -8.90
N ALA A 247 15.33 13.69 -10.08
CA ALA A 247 14.95 12.29 -10.26
C ALA A 247 15.97 11.35 -9.58
N ASP A 248 17.25 11.62 -9.74
CA ASP A 248 18.34 10.84 -9.15
C ASP A 248 18.30 10.89 -7.61
N ILE A 249 17.99 12.04 -7.01
CA ILE A 249 17.79 12.20 -5.56
C ILE A 249 16.61 11.36 -5.03
N LEU A 250 15.61 11.06 -5.84
CA LEU A 250 14.45 10.27 -5.41
C LEU A 250 14.70 8.76 -5.43
N ILE A 251 15.69 8.31 -6.18
CA ILE A 251 16.07 6.88 -6.29
C ILE A 251 17.12 6.51 -5.24
N GLY A 252 18.04 7.43 -4.92
CA GLY A 252 19.08 7.25 -3.89
C GLY A 252 18.56 7.47 -2.49
#